data_cd1336100ad122234f9b2d36ff80d631
#
_entry.id   cd1336100ad122234f9b2d36ff80d631
#
_cell.length_a   1.000
_cell.length_b   1.000
_cell.length_c   1.000
_cell.angle_alpha   90.00
_cell.angle_beta   90.00
_cell.angle_gamma   90.00
#
_symmetry.space_group_name_H-M   'P 1'
#
loop_
_entity.id
_entity.type
_entity.pdbx_description
1 polymer ?
#
loop_
_entity_poly.entity_id
_entity_poly.type
_entity_poly.pdbx_seq_one_letter_code
_entity_poly.pdbx_strand_id
1 'polypeptide(L)'
;EMCIRDSISFVPLKSKATLKKLDDKMGKLGVYVASSYKSVLTVSVFISVIFLSLIPLNEINDDFVKYFDESVQYRKDTDWISRNLTGVNQVQFSLPSGESNGVSDPDFIEKVSNFTTWANKEPVVTHVQSISDTFKRLNRDLNAGDPAFYRVPDTRELAAQYLLLYELSLPYGLDLNNQLD
;
A
#
# COMPACT_ATOMS: atom_id res chain seq x y z
N GLU A 1 20.17 -14.43 -18.82
CA GLU A 1 21.43 -13.61 -18.95
C GLU A 1 22.14 -13.78 -20.28
N MET A 2 21.82 -14.77 -21.11
CA MET A 2 22.53 -15.01 -22.40
C MET A 2 22.05 -14.15 -23.59
N CYS A 3 20.83 -13.63 -23.59
CA CYS A 3 20.30 -12.92 -24.78
C CYS A 3 20.82 -11.49 -25.00
N ILE A 4 21.34 -10.81 -23.98
CA ILE A 4 21.81 -9.42 -24.12
C ILE A 4 23.20 -9.35 -24.77
N ARG A 5 24.03 -10.35 -24.52
CA ARG A 5 25.41 -10.38 -25.02
C ARG A 5 25.51 -10.61 -26.55
N ASP A 6 24.61 -11.41 -27.12
CA ASP A 6 24.61 -11.74 -28.54
C ASP A 6 24.00 -10.64 -29.42
N SER A 7 23.05 -9.87 -28.90
CA SER A 7 22.42 -8.76 -29.61
C SER A 7 23.37 -7.57 -29.87
N ILE A 8 24.38 -7.37 -29.02
CA ILE A 8 25.37 -6.29 -29.15
C ILE A 8 26.44 -6.64 -30.22
N SER A 9 26.63 -7.93 -30.50
CA SER A 9 27.59 -8.40 -31.49
C SER A 9 27.25 -8.00 -32.95
N PHE A 10 25.97 -7.73 -33.24
CA PHE A 10 25.50 -7.32 -34.57
C PHE A 10 25.54 -5.81 -34.82
N VAL A 11 25.87 -5.00 -33.84
CA VAL A 11 26.00 -3.55 -34.03
C VAL A 11 27.41 -3.24 -34.51
N PRO A 12 27.61 -2.81 -35.77
CA PRO A 12 28.93 -2.40 -36.26
C PRO A 12 29.36 -1.15 -35.48
N LEU A 13 30.22 -1.34 -34.49
CA LEU A 13 30.84 -0.23 -33.77
C LEU A 13 31.78 0.52 -34.73
N LYS A 14 31.23 1.46 -35.48
CA LYS A 14 32.02 2.43 -36.22
C LYS A 14 32.72 3.34 -35.24
N SER A 15 34.01 3.31 -35.24
CA SER A 15 34.88 4.43 -34.91
C SER A 15 35.96 4.15 -33.86
N LYS A 16 37.11 3.72 -34.39
CA LYS A 16 38.40 3.84 -33.69
C LYS A 16 38.79 5.29 -33.36
N ALA A 17 38.32 6.28 -34.13
CA ALA A 17 38.66 7.69 -33.94
C ALA A 17 37.94 8.33 -32.75
N THR A 18 36.67 7.99 -32.52
CA THR A 18 35.89 8.51 -31.38
C THR A 18 36.34 7.88 -30.06
N LEU A 19 36.69 6.59 -30.09
CA LEU A 19 37.22 5.88 -28.93
C LEU A 19 38.59 6.44 -28.52
N LYS A 20 39.49 6.75 -29.48
CA LYS A 20 40.79 7.34 -29.13
C LYS A 20 40.71 8.72 -28.52
N LYS A 21 39.75 9.53 -28.96
CA LYS A 21 39.49 10.87 -28.35
C LYS A 21 38.84 10.79 -26.97
N LEU A 22 38.01 9.77 -26.73
CA LEU A 22 37.43 9.48 -25.42
C LEU A 22 38.51 8.97 -24.45
N ASP A 23 39.40 8.09 -24.96
CA ASP A 23 40.50 7.49 -24.18
C ASP A 23 41.49 8.54 -23.70
N ASP A 24 41.84 9.52 -24.56
CA ASP A 24 42.72 10.63 -24.19
C ASP A 24 42.05 11.56 -23.14
N LYS A 25 40.76 11.80 -23.23
CA LYS A 25 40.03 12.59 -22.23
C LYS A 25 39.91 11.86 -20.89
N MET A 26 39.61 10.55 -20.92
CA MET A 26 39.56 9.72 -19.71
C MET A 26 40.93 9.60 -19.07
N GLY A 27 42.00 9.45 -19.87
CA GLY A 27 43.37 9.44 -19.37
C GLY A 27 43.73 10.76 -18.65
N LYS A 28 43.40 11.92 -19.24
CA LYS A 28 43.62 13.22 -18.60
C LYS A 28 42.81 13.40 -17.32
N LEU A 29 41.57 12.93 -17.30
CA LEU A 29 40.72 12.94 -16.10
C LEU A 29 41.35 12.07 -15.01
N GLY A 30 41.83 10.86 -15.34
CA GLY A 30 42.49 9.96 -14.41
C GLY A 30 43.74 10.58 -13.78
N VAL A 31 44.60 11.20 -14.59
CA VAL A 31 45.79 11.91 -14.09
C VAL A 31 45.39 13.10 -13.21
N TYR A 32 44.39 13.88 -13.58
CA TYR A 32 43.90 15.00 -12.77
C TYR A 32 43.40 14.52 -11.39
N VAL A 33 42.56 13.48 -11.38
CA VAL A 33 42.05 12.90 -10.14
C VAL A 33 43.18 12.35 -9.27
N ALA A 34 44.14 11.66 -9.85
CA ALA A 34 45.30 11.12 -9.11
C ALA A 34 46.21 12.22 -8.57
N SER A 35 46.44 13.29 -9.33
CA SER A 35 47.30 14.40 -8.88
C SER A 35 46.62 15.31 -7.86
N SER A 36 45.31 15.45 -7.91
CA SER A 36 44.51 16.35 -7.05
C SER A 36 43.56 15.58 -6.11
N TYR A 37 43.93 14.36 -5.72
CA TYR A 37 43.04 13.44 -5.00
C TYR A 37 42.43 14.04 -3.71
N LYS A 38 43.21 14.88 -2.96
CA LYS A 38 42.71 15.52 -1.74
C LYS A 38 41.56 16.49 -2.03
N SER A 39 41.70 17.34 -3.06
CA SER A 39 40.63 18.26 -3.48
C SER A 39 39.45 17.54 -4.01
N VAL A 40 39.64 16.52 -4.85
CA VAL A 40 38.57 15.71 -5.39
C VAL A 40 37.80 15.00 -4.27
N LEU A 41 38.52 14.41 -3.31
CA LEU A 41 37.90 13.76 -2.14
C LEU A 41 37.08 14.76 -1.31
N THR A 42 37.65 15.94 -1.00
CA THR A 42 36.94 16.96 -0.21
C THR A 42 35.66 17.42 -0.90
N VAL A 43 35.73 17.70 -2.22
CA VAL A 43 34.54 18.09 -3.00
C VAL A 43 33.52 16.96 -3.05
N SER A 44 33.95 15.73 -3.26
CA SER A 44 33.05 14.57 -3.29
C SER A 44 32.34 14.35 -1.95
N VAL A 45 33.07 14.43 -0.83
CA VAL A 45 32.50 14.34 0.51
C VAL A 45 31.49 15.47 0.76
N PHE A 46 31.84 16.70 0.36
CA PHE A 46 30.95 17.85 0.53
C PHE A 46 29.64 17.66 -0.26
N ILE A 47 29.74 17.23 -1.51
CA ILE A 47 28.57 16.92 -2.36
C ILE A 47 27.73 15.79 -1.73
N SER A 48 28.38 14.75 -1.24
CA SER A 48 27.68 13.63 -0.60
C SER A 48 26.93 14.09 0.66
N VAL A 49 27.52 14.95 1.48
CA VAL A 49 26.85 15.50 2.67
C VAL A 49 25.63 16.34 2.27
N ILE A 50 25.73 17.13 1.20
CA ILE A 50 24.58 17.88 0.69
C ILE A 50 23.45 16.92 0.27
N PHE A 51 23.74 15.88 -0.52
CA PHE A 51 22.73 14.93 -0.92
C PHE A 51 22.10 14.18 0.27
N LEU A 52 22.90 13.77 1.25
CA LEU A 52 22.40 13.15 2.47
C LEU A 52 21.48 14.09 3.27
N SER A 53 21.80 15.38 3.30
CA SER A 53 20.96 16.37 3.98
C SER A 53 19.62 16.60 3.28
N LEU A 54 19.51 16.26 2.00
CA LEU A 54 18.27 16.36 1.24
C LEU A 54 17.35 15.13 1.38
N ILE A 55 17.85 14.02 1.92
CA ILE A 55 17.05 12.78 2.10
C ILE A 55 15.77 13.02 2.92
N PRO A 56 15.78 13.75 4.06
CA PRO A 56 14.57 13.98 4.84
C PRO A 56 13.51 14.82 4.14
N LEU A 57 13.90 15.54 3.07
CA LEU A 57 12.97 16.34 2.25
C LEU A 57 12.29 15.50 1.15
N ASN A 58 12.71 14.25 0.99
CA ASN A 58 12.13 13.35 0.00
C ASN A 58 10.88 12.69 0.59
N GLU A 59 9.71 13.07 0.10
CA GLU A 59 8.45 12.42 0.44
C GLU A 59 8.30 11.13 -0.37
N ILE A 60 8.27 9.99 0.32
CA ILE A 60 7.96 8.71 -0.30
C ILE A 60 6.43 8.65 -0.46
N ASN A 61 5.94 9.20 -1.55
CA ASN A 61 4.52 9.21 -1.89
C ASN A 61 4.34 8.50 -3.23
N ASP A 62 4.25 7.17 -3.18
CA ASP A 62 4.03 6.33 -4.36
C ASP A 62 2.52 6.16 -4.59
N ASP A 63 1.91 7.18 -5.18
CA ASP A 63 0.51 7.16 -5.57
C ASP A 63 0.41 6.89 -7.08
N PHE A 64 0.14 5.64 -7.42
CA PHE A 64 0.02 5.17 -8.81
C PHE A 64 -0.97 6.01 -9.65
N VAL A 65 -2.03 6.52 -9.05
CA VAL A 65 -3.03 7.34 -9.72
C VAL A 65 -2.45 8.67 -10.17
N LYS A 66 -1.50 9.22 -9.42
CA LYS A 66 -0.86 10.51 -9.74
C LYS A 66 0.16 10.45 -10.88
N TYR A 67 0.51 9.26 -11.35
CA TYR A 67 1.34 9.11 -12.56
C TYR A 67 0.58 9.47 -13.83
N PHE A 68 -0.75 9.44 -13.82
CA PHE A 68 -1.57 9.85 -14.95
C PHE A 68 -1.83 11.35 -14.90
N ASP A 69 -1.79 11.99 -16.06
CA ASP A 69 -2.16 13.41 -16.21
C ASP A 69 -3.64 13.62 -15.83
N GLU A 70 -3.96 14.80 -15.30
CA GLU A 70 -5.32 15.16 -14.88
C GLU A 70 -6.34 15.17 -16.03
N SER A 71 -5.90 15.22 -17.29
CA SER A 71 -6.77 15.13 -18.46
C SER A 71 -7.31 13.72 -18.70
N VAL A 72 -6.63 12.68 -18.18
CA VAL A 72 -6.99 11.28 -18.37
C VAL A 72 -8.26 10.95 -17.56
N GLN A 73 -9.22 10.32 -18.24
CA GLN A 73 -10.53 9.98 -17.62
C GLN A 73 -10.38 9.11 -16.37
N TYR A 74 -9.52 8.10 -16.44
CA TYR A 74 -9.20 7.23 -15.29
C TYR A 74 -8.79 8.03 -14.04
N ARG A 75 -7.93 9.05 -14.22
CA ARG A 75 -7.50 9.92 -13.13
C ARG A 75 -8.67 10.70 -12.52
N LYS A 76 -9.52 11.30 -13.37
CA LYS A 76 -10.69 12.07 -12.93
C LYS A 76 -11.68 11.22 -12.14
N ASP A 77 -11.98 10.01 -12.66
CA ASP A 77 -12.92 9.09 -12.03
C ASP A 77 -12.38 8.59 -10.68
N THR A 78 -11.10 8.26 -10.62
CA THR A 78 -10.45 7.81 -9.40
C THR A 78 -10.37 8.92 -8.34
N ASP A 79 -10.04 10.14 -8.75
CA ASP A 79 -10.03 11.31 -7.84
C ASP A 79 -11.45 11.64 -7.35
N TRP A 80 -12.47 11.42 -8.18
CA TRP A 80 -13.86 11.60 -7.77
C TRP A 80 -14.29 10.53 -6.75
N ILE A 81 -13.97 9.26 -7.01
CA ILE A 81 -14.22 8.16 -6.08
C ILE A 81 -13.53 8.41 -4.75
N SER A 82 -12.26 8.81 -4.78
CA SER A 82 -11.47 9.08 -3.58
C SER A 82 -12.06 10.19 -2.71
N ARG A 83 -12.68 11.21 -3.34
CA ARG A 83 -13.28 12.36 -2.62
C ARG A 83 -14.70 12.12 -2.14
N ASN A 84 -15.48 11.29 -2.84
CA ASN A 84 -16.93 11.18 -2.62
C ASN A 84 -17.38 9.84 -2.04
N LEU A 85 -16.54 8.81 -2.12
CA LEU A 85 -16.85 7.47 -1.62
C LEU A 85 -15.85 7.05 -0.54
N THR A 86 -15.20 5.92 -0.76
CA THR A 86 -14.14 5.41 0.10
C THR A 86 -12.80 5.67 -0.57
N GLY A 87 -11.73 5.90 0.17
CA GLY A 87 -10.40 6.08 -0.41
C GLY A 87 -10.01 4.93 -1.36
N VAL A 88 -9.09 5.21 -2.28
CA VAL A 88 -8.59 4.20 -3.25
C VAL A 88 -7.54 3.29 -2.61
N ASN A 89 -6.81 3.81 -1.64
CA ASN A 89 -5.79 3.05 -0.92
C ASN A 89 -6.42 2.30 0.24
N GLN A 90 -6.28 0.98 0.24
CA GLN A 90 -6.79 0.11 1.29
C GLN A 90 -5.63 -0.50 2.08
N VAL A 91 -5.77 -0.50 3.39
CA VAL A 91 -4.89 -1.23 4.30
C VAL A 91 -5.73 -2.27 5.02
N GLN A 92 -5.33 -3.53 4.90
CA GLN A 92 -6.01 -4.64 5.57
C GLN A 92 -5.22 -5.06 6.80
N PHE A 93 -5.93 -5.22 7.92
CA PHE A 93 -5.37 -5.72 9.16
C PHE A 93 -5.96 -7.10 9.46
N SER A 94 -5.11 -8.09 9.64
CA SER A 94 -5.49 -9.39 10.18
C SER A 94 -5.41 -9.32 11.71
N LEU A 95 -6.53 -9.56 12.37
CA LEU A 95 -6.65 -9.54 13.83
C LEU A 95 -6.87 -10.97 14.33
N PRO A 96 -5.89 -11.60 14.98
CA PRO A 96 -6.07 -12.94 15.49
C PRO A 96 -7.06 -12.93 16.68
N SER A 97 -8.05 -13.81 16.63
CA SER A 97 -9.00 -14.00 17.73
C SER A 97 -8.39 -14.76 18.91
N GLY A 98 -7.30 -15.49 18.69
CA GLY A 98 -6.57 -16.23 19.70
C GLY A 98 -7.12 -17.65 19.97
N GLU A 99 -8.27 -18.00 19.42
CA GLU A 99 -8.88 -19.34 19.57
C GLU A 99 -9.69 -19.73 18.33
N SER A 100 -9.96 -21.02 18.19
CA SER A 100 -10.78 -21.52 17.09
C SER A 100 -12.22 -21.00 17.21
N ASN A 101 -12.78 -20.52 16.08
CA ASN A 101 -14.07 -19.84 16.02
C ASN A 101 -14.18 -18.59 16.93
N GLY A 102 -13.07 -17.99 17.31
CA GLY A 102 -13.05 -16.82 18.18
C GLY A 102 -13.63 -15.55 17.52
N VAL A 103 -13.79 -15.56 16.18
CA VAL A 103 -14.49 -14.49 15.46
C VAL A 103 -15.94 -14.31 15.91
N SER A 104 -16.57 -15.35 16.47
CA SER A 104 -17.93 -15.31 17.05
C SER A 104 -17.95 -14.97 18.54
N ASP A 105 -16.82 -14.74 19.17
CA ASP A 105 -16.75 -14.31 20.55
C ASP A 105 -17.19 -12.84 20.70
N PRO A 106 -18.22 -12.53 21.50
CA PRO A 106 -18.69 -11.17 21.70
C PRO A 106 -17.60 -10.20 22.18
N ASP A 107 -16.71 -10.65 23.06
CA ASP A 107 -15.62 -9.83 23.60
C ASP A 107 -14.59 -9.49 22.49
N PHE A 108 -14.33 -10.42 21.58
CA PHE A 108 -13.48 -10.16 20.42
C PHE A 108 -14.15 -9.17 19.45
N ILE A 109 -15.44 -9.40 19.12
CA ILE A 109 -16.20 -8.52 18.23
C ILE A 109 -16.28 -7.09 18.79
N GLU A 110 -16.43 -6.96 20.11
CA GLU A 110 -16.44 -5.67 20.79
C GLU A 110 -15.09 -4.95 20.69
N LYS A 111 -13.98 -5.67 20.89
CA LYS A 111 -12.62 -5.11 20.69
C LYS A 111 -12.41 -4.61 19.26
N VAL A 112 -12.84 -5.39 18.25
CA VAL A 112 -12.79 -4.99 16.84
C VAL A 112 -13.67 -3.76 16.60
N SER A 113 -14.86 -3.71 17.19
CA SER A 113 -15.76 -2.56 17.10
C SER A 113 -15.16 -1.29 17.71
N ASN A 114 -14.51 -1.42 18.85
CA ASN A 114 -13.84 -0.30 19.53
C ASN A 114 -12.65 0.20 18.70
N PHE A 115 -11.86 -0.71 18.13
CA PHE A 115 -10.79 -0.37 17.20
C PHE A 115 -11.32 0.37 15.96
N THR A 116 -12.39 -0.13 15.34
CA THR A 116 -13.04 0.53 14.19
C THR A 116 -13.52 1.93 14.54
N THR A 117 -14.12 2.10 15.71
CA THR A 117 -14.59 3.39 16.19
C THR A 117 -13.44 4.38 16.44
N TRP A 118 -12.32 3.88 16.97
CA TRP A 118 -11.11 4.68 17.16
C TRP A 118 -10.51 5.07 15.81
N ALA A 119 -10.32 4.11 14.92
CA ALA A 119 -9.69 4.33 13.63
C ALA A 119 -10.49 5.32 12.75
N ASN A 120 -11.83 5.28 12.78
CA ASN A 120 -12.68 6.24 12.08
C ASN A 120 -12.56 7.69 12.60
N LYS A 121 -11.93 7.91 13.77
CA LYS A 121 -11.66 9.26 14.29
C LYS A 121 -10.33 9.83 13.81
N GLU A 122 -9.47 9.00 13.25
CA GLU A 122 -8.17 9.45 12.74
C GLU A 122 -8.35 10.27 11.47
N PRO A 123 -7.74 11.46 11.36
CA PRO A 123 -7.98 12.39 10.25
C PRO A 123 -7.50 11.87 8.88
N VAL A 124 -6.62 10.88 8.88
CA VAL A 124 -6.07 10.26 7.65
C VAL A 124 -6.96 9.14 7.12
N VAL A 125 -7.87 8.64 7.96
CA VAL A 125 -8.74 7.50 7.64
C VAL A 125 -10.06 8.01 7.08
N THR A 126 -10.36 7.63 5.85
CA THR A 126 -11.62 8.00 5.18
C THR A 126 -12.77 7.11 5.63
N HIS A 127 -12.53 5.81 5.74
CA HIS A 127 -13.54 4.82 6.10
C HIS A 127 -12.88 3.56 6.63
N VAL A 128 -13.49 2.95 7.65
CA VAL A 128 -13.09 1.63 8.17
C VAL A 128 -14.27 0.68 8.03
N GLN A 129 -14.03 -0.45 7.44
CA GLN A 129 -15.00 -1.55 7.35
C GLN A 129 -14.49 -2.72 8.17
N SER A 130 -15.35 -3.30 8.98
CA SER A 130 -15.02 -4.46 9.79
C SER A 130 -16.16 -5.45 9.86
N ILE A 131 -15.83 -6.69 10.25
CA ILE A 131 -16.83 -7.73 10.48
C ILE A 131 -17.79 -7.34 11.62
N SER A 132 -17.34 -6.55 12.59
CA SER A 132 -18.19 -6.07 13.68
C SER A 132 -19.37 -5.24 13.20
N ASP A 133 -19.22 -4.48 12.11
CA ASP A 133 -20.30 -3.69 11.53
C ASP A 133 -21.35 -4.59 10.85
N THR A 134 -20.88 -5.69 10.26
CA THR A 134 -21.77 -6.72 9.69
C THR A 134 -22.63 -7.36 10.80
N PHE A 135 -22.02 -7.75 11.91
CA PHE A 135 -22.77 -8.29 13.06
C PHE A 135 -23.80 -7.31 13.61
N LYS A 136 -23.45 -6.03 13.76
CA LYS A 136 -24.38 -4.99 14.25
C LYS A 136 -25.55 -4.78 13.30
N ARG A 137 -25.29 -4.77 11.97
CA ARG A 137 -26.34 -4.64 10.96
C ARG A 137 -27.28 -5.83 11.01
N LEU A 138 -26.75 -7.06 11.02
CA LEU A 138 -27.56 -8.27 11.12
C LEU A 138 -28.40 -8.28 12.38
N ASN A 139 -27.82 -7.94 13.53
CA ASN A 139 -28.53 -7.86 14.80
C ASN A 139 -29.72 -6.88 14.69
N ARG A 140 -29.51 -5.69 14.16
CA ARG A 140 -30.58 -4.74 13.93
C ARG A 140 -31.64 -5.27 12.96
N ASP A 141 -31.22 -5.77 11.81
CA ASP A 141 -32.14 -6.12 10.73
C ASP A 141 -33.00 -7.34 11.08
N LEU A 142 -32.45 -8.29 11.84
CA LEU A 142 -33.19 -9.45 12.36
C LEU A 142 -34.11 -9.09 13.54
N ASN A 143 -33.92 -7.91 14.15
CA ASN A 143 -34.83 -7.35 15.17
C ASN A 143 -35.72 -6.24 14.57
N ALA A 144 -36.33 -6.52 13.43
CA ALA A 144 -37.27 -5.64 12.72
C ALA A 144 -36.72 -4.25 12.36
N GLY A 145 -35.39 -4.11 12.25
CA GLY A 145 -34.73 -2.85 11.92
C GLY A 145 -34.66 -1.85 13.07
N ASP A 146 -34.95 -2.25 14.31
CA ASP A 146 -34.90 -1.38 15.48
C ASP A 146 -33.47 -0.89 15.75
N PRO A 147 -33.20 0.41 15.73
CA PRO A 147 -31.88 1.00 15.99
C PRO A 147 -31.27 0.62 17.35
N ALA A 148 -32.10 0.25 18.35
CA ALA A 148 -31.61 -0.20 19.65
C ALA A 148 -30.78 -1.49 19.56
N PHE A 149 -31.01 -2.30 18.54
CA PHE A 149 -30.26 -3.53 18.28
C PHE A 149 -29.03 -3.34 17.36
N TYR A 150 -28.68 -2.10 16.99
CA TYR A 150 -27.42 -1.84 16.30
C TYR A 150 -26.22 -1.95 17.27
N ARG A 151 -25.98 -3.16 17.77
CA ARG A 151 -24.96 -3.49 18.75
C ARG A 151 -24.39 -4.89 18.50
N VAL A 152 -23.26 -5.20 19.12
CA VAL A 152 -22.65 -6.54 19.09
C VAL A 152 -23.63 -7.55 19.66
N PRO A 153 -23.74 -8.78 19.09
CA PRO A 153 -24.54 -9.86 19.67
C PRO A 153 -24.12 -10.19 21.10
N ASP A 154 -25.10 -10.50 21.96
CA ASP A 154 -24.85 -10.72 23.37
C ASP A 154 -24.22 -12.10 23.67
N THR A 155 -24.37 -13.07 22.77
CA THR A 155 -23.86 -14.44 22.94
C THR A 155 -23.10 -14.93 21.72
N ARG A 156 -22.17 -15.88 21.98
CA ARG A 156 -21.35 -16.50 20.93
C ARG A 156 -22.20 -17.30 19.93
N GLU A 157 -23.22 -17.99 20.44
CA GLU A 157 -24.14 -18.77 19.61
C GLU A 157 -24.90 -17.87 18.63
N LEU A 158 -25.37 -16.72 19.11
CA LEU A 158 -26.07 -15.75 18.26
C LEU A 158 -25.14 -15.16 17.21
N ALA A 159 -23.91 -14.83 17.59
CA ALA A 159 -22.89 -14.36 16.65
C ALA A 159 -22.58 -15.41 15.58
N ALA A 160 -22.41 -16.67 15.96
CA ALA A 160 -22.19 -17.77 15.02
C ALA A 160 -23.36 -17.97 14.05
N GLN A 161 -24.59 -17.82 14.52
CA GLN A 161 -25.78 -17.88 13.65
C GLN A 161 -25.80 -16.71 12.66
N TYR A 162 -25.44 -15.51 13.09
CA TYR A 162 -25.35 -14.35 12.20
C TYR A 162 -24.26 -14.53 11.15
N LEU A 163 -23.10 -15.07 11.55
CA LEU A 163 -22.01 -15.36 10.61
C LEU A 163 -22.45 -16.36 9.55
N LEU A 164 -23.12 -17.45 9.95
CA LEU A 164 -23.65 -18.43 9.03
C LEU A 164 -24.69 -17.83 8.06
N LEU A 165 -25.61 -17.01 8.58
CA LEU A 165 -26.57 -16.31 7.72
C LEU A 165 -25.91 -15.38 6.73
N TYR A 166 -24.88 -14.68 7.15
CA TYR A 166 -24.10 -13.80 6.30
C TYR A 166 -23.40 -14.59 5.20
N GLU A 167 -22.71 -15.67 5.55
CA GLU A 167 -22.00 -16.54 4.62
C GLU A 167 -22.95 -17.14 3.56
N LEU A 168 -24.13 -17.62 3.99
CA LEU A 168 -25.17 -18.15 3.09
C LEU A 168 -25.76 -17.07 2.16
N SER A 169 -25.68 -15.80 2.52
CA SER A 169 -26.16 -14.68 1.72
C SER A 169 -25.16 -14.20 0.66
N LEU A 170 -23.89 -14.59 0.78
CA LEU A 170 -22.85 -14.16 -0.13
C LEU A 170 -22.97 -14.88 -1.49
N PRO A 171 -22.75 -14.18 -2.60
CA PRO A 171 -22.65 -14.80 -3.92
C PRO A 171 -21.50 -15.80 -3.98
N TYR A 172 -21.63 -16.81 -4.84
CA TYR A 172 -20.58 -17.79 -5.08
C TYR A 172 -19.22 -17.12 -5.43
N GLY A 173 -18.18 -17.49 -4.71
CA GLY A 173 -16.83 -16.94 -4.86
C GLY A 173 -16.52 -15.73 -3.98
N LEU A 174 -17.45 -15.25 -3.15
CA LEU A 174 -17.24 -14.22 -2.14
C LEU A 174 -17.35 -14.80 -0.72
N ASP A 175 -17.06 -16.09 -0.57
CA ASP A 175 -17.02 -16.77 0.71
C ASP A 175 -15.97 -16.16 1.67
N LEU A 176 -16.16 -16.42 2.96
CA LEU A 176 -15.29 -15.88 4.01
C LEU A 176 -14.02 -16.72 4.27
N ASN A 177 -13.80 -17.78 3.48
CA ASN A 177 -12.71 -18.77 3.72
C ASN A 177 -11.30 -18.18 3.74
N ASN A 178 -11.09 -16.99 3.14
CA ASN A 178 -9.81 -16.28 3.16
C ASN A 178 -9.82 -15.01 4.04
N GLN A 179 -10.91 -14.75 4.73
CA GLN A 179 -11.09 -13.55 5.56
C GLN A 179 -11.21 -13.89 7.05
N LEU A 180 -11.66 -15.10 7.35
CA LEU A 180 -11.86 -15.61 8.71
C LEU A 180 -11.20 -17.00 8.80
N ASP A 181 -10.14 -17.11 9.60
CA ASP A 181 -9.46 -18.36 9.97
C ASP A 181 -9.93 -18.85 11.34
#